data_50fea6aa94f880a6355e0c73ba5a56b1
#
_entry.id   50fea6aa94f880a6355e0c73ba5a56b1
#
_cell.length_a   1.000
_cell.length_b   1.000
_cell.length_c   1.000
_cell.angle_alpha   90.00
_cell.angle_beta   90.00
_cell.angle_gamma   90.00
#
_symmetry.space_group_name_H-M   'P 1'
#
loop_
_entity.id
_entity.type
_entity.pdbx_description
1 polymer ?
#
loop_
_entity_poly.entity_id
_entity_poly.type
_entity_poly.pdbx_seq_one_letter_code
_entity_poly.pdbx_strand_id
1 'polypeptide(L)'
;MRKIRASVLRKVEESRLTNKELTVFLHICQYQTDAGTVSGIYYKDICNALKISNQSFYSSLYRLRDCGLINLWKADKIDWDIQIIGNDCTDIESVKKVGYLSVADGLFASEKFRKLKANEKVMAMRLLVYCRSGQRTYKEAKASFLDKMKKMLGCGLRAVKKYLTALKELFYIGIKDKMYLITIRRGVADRVWRAPTDTELELGHKVHAACNRNKINESDAAKRDTAELAKQYRQDIAEMQKAGVLPEDIFGYLIGKARDGLAGKLNPKYIHKVLRNEIANFQRAKKMAVASGTQAFQNFTGRTNNNYMEKVLAQWSMM
;
A
#
# COMPACT_ATOMS: atom_id res chain seq x y z
N MET A 1 -7.77 6.62 -0.39
CA MET A 1 -6.93 7.45 0.52
C MET A 1 -6.28 6.50 1.49
N ARG A 2 -4.94 6.42 1.51
CA ARG A 2 -4.19 5.45 2.34
C ARG A 2 -4.21 5.87 3.80
N LYS A 3 -4.83 5.07 4.64
CA LYS A 3 -5.08 5.38 6.05
C LYS A 3 -4.54 4.27 6.93
N ILE A 4 -4.00 4.63 8.09
CA ILE A 4 -3.66 3.68 9.16
C ILE A 4 -4.58 3.97 10.34
N ARG A 5 -5.36 2.99 10.76
CA ARG A 5 -6.28 3.12 11.90
C ARG A 5 -5.51 3.40 13.19
N ALA A 6 -6.10 4.18 14.08
CA ALA A 6 -5.47 4.51 15.36
C ALA A 6 -5.21 3.27 16.25
N SER A 7 -5.99 2.19 16.07
CA SER A 7 -5.75 0.89 16.71
C SER A 7 -4.45 0.25 16.25
N VAL A 8 -4.18 0.27 14.94
CA VAL A 8 -2.94 -0.25 14.36
C VAL A 8 -1.73 0.58 14.81
N LEU A 9 -1.88 1.91 14.88
CA LEU A 9 -0.81 2.78 15.40
C LEU A 9 -0.46 2.47 16.84
N ARG A 10 -1.45 2.18 17.71
CA ARG A 10 -1.18 1.74 19.10
C ARG A 10 -0.36 0.45 19.11
N LYS A 11 -0.70 -0.52 18.28
CA LYS A 11 0.06 -1.76 18.17
C LYS A 11 1.49 -1.54 17.68
N VAL A 12 1.69 -0.62 16.74
CA VAL A 12 3.04 -0.19 16.30
C VAL A 12 3.84 0.39 17.46
N GLU A 13 3.23 1.23 18.30
CA GLU A 13 3.87 1.81 19.49
C GLU A 13 4.28 0.75 20.51
N GLU A 14 3.41 -0.21 20.76
CA GLU A 14 3.64 -1.33 21.68
C GLU A 14 4.72 -2.29 21.18
N SER A 15 4.83 -2.48 19.87
CA SER A 15 5.74 -3.44 19.22
C SER A 15 7.22 -3.06 19.30
N ARG A 16 7.55 -1.81 19.69
CA ARG A 16 8.94 -1.32 19.83
C ARG A 16 9.82 -1.62 18.61
N LEU A 17 9.32 -1.33 17.45
CA LEU A 17 10.00 -1.59 16.18
C LEU A 17 11.31 -0.81 16.06
N THR A 18 12.29 -1.43 15.46
CA THR A 18 13.52 -0.74 15.04
C THR A 18 13.22 0.27 13.93
N ASN A 19 14.15 1.17 13.65
CA ASN A 19 13.97 2.17 12.59
C ASN A 19 13.77 1.52 11.20
N LYS A 20 14.47 0.41 10.92
CA LYS A 20 14.33 -0.33 9.66
C LYS A 20 12.94 -0.99 9.53
N GLU A 21 12.52 -1.71 10.57
CA GLU A 21 11.20 -2.37 10.62
C GLU A 21 10.06 -1.38 10.46
N LEU A 22 10.11 -0.26 11.20
CA LEU A 22 9.11 0.81 11.09
C LEU A 22 9.11 1.45 9.70
N THR A 23 10.29 1.65 9.10
CA THR A 23 10.39 2.21 7.76
C THR A 23 9.81 1.26 6.71
N VAL A 24 10.08 -0.05 6.81
CA VAL A 24 9.47 -1.07 5.95
C VAL A 24 7.96 -1.10 6.13
N PHE A 25 7.47 -1.11 7.37
CA PHE A 25 6.02 -1.07 7.66
C PHE A 25 5.32 0.13 7.03
N LEU A 26 5.88 1.34 7.24
CA LEU A 26 5.30 2.57 6.69
C LEU A 26 5.35 2.59 5.15
N HIS A 27 6.40 2.03 4.56
CA HIS A 27 6.50 1.90 3.10
C HIS A 27 5.41 0.96 2.56
N ILE A 28 5.21 -0.21 3.19
CA ILE A 28 4.13 -1.13 2.85
C ILE A 28 2.76 -0.44 2.95
N CYS A 29 2.52 0.33 4.01
CA CYS A 29 1.27 1.06 4.19
C CYS A 29 0.97 2.07 3.07
N GLN A 30 1.98 2.51 2.30
CA GLN A 30 1.78 3.42 1.16
C GLN A 30 1.17 2.71 -0.07
N TYR A 31 1.27 1.40 -0.15
CA TYR A 31 0.75 0.59 -1.27
C TYR A 31 -0.54 -0.15 -0.96
N GLN A 32 -1.05 -0.01 0.26
CA GLN A 32 -2.25 -0.74 0.70
C GLN A 32 -3.52 -0.26 -0.01
N THR A 33 -4.44 -1.21 -0.20
CA THR A 33 -5.84 -0.95 -0.57
C THR A 33 -6.63 -0.40 0.64
N ASP A 34 -7.86 0.05 0.43
CA ASP A 34 -8.74 0.46 1.54
C ASP A 34 -9.06 -0.73 2.50
N ALA A 35 -8.95 -1.97 2.04
CA ALA A 35 -9.08 -3.18 2.88
C ALA A 35 -7.81 -3.52 3.68
N GLY A 36 -6.75 -2.70 3.59
CA GLY A 36 -5.48 -2.94 4.27
C GLY A 36 -4.63 -4.07 3.67
N THR A 37 -4.89 -4.44 2.41
CA THR A 37 -4.11 -5.45 1.68
C THR A 37 -3.09 -4.80 0.76
N VAL A 38 -1.93 -5.40 0.64
CA VAL A 38 -0.90 -5.05 -0.34
C VAL A 38 -0.51 -6.32 -1.06
N SER A 39 -0.58 -6.30 -2.38
CA SER A 39 -0.37 -7.49 -3.20
C SER A 39 0.85 -7.34 -4.08
N GLY A 40 1.50 -8.48 -4.37
CA GLY A 40 2.60 -8.54 -5.31
C GLY A 40 3.84 -7.75 -4.88
N ILE A 41 4.17 -7.77 -3.59
CA ILE A 41 5.38 -7.10 -3.11
C ILE A 41 6.61 -7.88 -3.57
N TYR A 42 7.38 -7.26 -4.46
CA TYR A 42 8.67 -7.73 -4.86
C TYR A 42 9.78 -7.13 -3.98
N TYR A 43 10.55 -7.99 -3.33
CA TYR A 43 11.53 -7.56 -2.31
C TYR A 43 12.58 -6.58 -2.85
N LYS A 44 13.04 -6.76 -4.12
CA LYS A 44 14.06 -5.87 -4.70
C LYS A 44 13.58 -4.43 -4.82
N ASP A 45 12.31 -4.21 -5.16
CA ASP A 45 11.77 -2.87 -5.31
C ASP A 45 11.79 -2.12 -3.98
N ILE A 46 11.40 -2.80 -2.89
CA ILE A 46 11.46 -2.21 -1.55
C ILE A 46 12.90 -2.02 -1.09
N CYS A 47 13.78 -2.99 -1.31
CA CYS A 47 15.19 -2.87 -0.97
C CYS A 47 15.84 -1.67 -1.67
N ASN A 48 15.56 -1.47 -2.95
CA ASN A 48 16.06 -0.34 -3.74
C ASN A 48 15.48 0.99 -3.25
N ALA A 49 14.16 1.06 -3.02
CA ALA A 49 13.48 2.27 -2.56
C ALA A 49 13.95 2.72 -1.18
N LEU A 50 14.17 1.77 -0.26
CA LEU A 50 14.56 2.05 1.12
C LEU A 50 16.06 1.99 1.35
N LYS A 51 16.86 1.59 0.36
CA LYS A 51 18.31 1.37 0.45
C LYS A 51 18.69 0.42 1.59
N ILE A 52 18.02 -0.72 1.68
CA ILE A 52 18.25 -1.78 2.66
C ILE A 52 18.66 -3.08 1.97
N SER A 53 19.37 -3.94 2.70
CA SER A 53 19.72 -5.28 2.19
C SER A 53 18.50 -6.22 2.17
N ASN A 54 18.55 -7.25 1.33
CA ASN A 54 17.53 -8.30 1.28
C ASN A 54 17.31 -8.94 2.66
N GLN A 55 18.40 -9.24 3.39
CA GLN A 55 18.32 -9.79 4.74
C GLN A 55 17.57 -8.85 5.69
N SER A 56 17.85 -7.53 5.64
CA SER A 56 17.13 -6.56 6.47
C SER A 56 15.65 -6.47 6.12
N PHE A 57 15.28 -6.63 4.85
CA PHE A 57 13.90 -6.67 4.41
C PHE A 57 13.16 -7.88 4.97
N TYR A 58 13.69 -9.10 4.76
CA TYR A 58 13.04 -10.32 5.26
C TYR A 58 12.97 -10.37 6.78
N SER A 59 14.04 -9.99 7.47
CA SER A 59 14.08 -9.84 8.92
C SER A 59 13.00 -8.89 9.43
N SER A 60 12.82 -7.74 8.76
CA SER A 60 11.75 -6.78 9.09
C SER A 60 10.36 -7.36 8.86
N LEU A 61 10.11 -8.05 7.75
CA LEU A 61 8.82 -8.68 7.46
C LEU A 61 8.44 -9.72 8.53
N TYR A 62 9.37 -10.62 8.86
CA TYR A 62 9.11 -11.65 9.87
C TYR A 62 8.87 -11.02 11.24
N ARG A 63 9.65 -10.00 11.62
CA ARG A 63 9.41 -9.27 12.87
C ARG A 63 8.05 -8.59 12.91
N LEU A 64 7.61 -7.95 11.81
CA LEU A 64 6.27 -7.35 11.71
C LEU A 64 5.15 -8.37 11.84
N ARG A 65 5.33 -9.56 11.25
CA ARG A 65 4.40 -10.69 11.41
C ARG A 65 4.35 -11.17 12.86
N ASP A 66 5.50 -11.38 13.47
CA ASP A 66 5.61 -11.90 14.85
C ASP A 66 5.04 -10.90 15.88
N CYS A 67 5.10 -9.59 15.58
CA CYS A 67 4.38 -8.56 16.32
C CYS A 67 2.87 -8.54 16.03
N GLY A 68 2.38 -9.36 15.10
CA GLY A 68 0.98 -9.40 14.68
C GLY A 68 0.50 -8.12 14.00
N LEU A 69 1.40 -7.35 13.38
CA LEU A 69 1.06 -6.16 12.59
C LEU A 69 0.64 -6.51 11.17
N ILE A 70 1.19 -7.60 10.63
CA ILE A 70 0.90 -8.07 9.28
C ILE A 70 0.71 -9.58 9.25
N ASN A 71 -0.11 -10.04 8.33
CA ASN A 71 -0.11 -11.42 7.85
C ASN A 71 0.65 -11.46 6.52
N LEU A 72 1.40 -12.55 6.31
CA LEU A 72 2.22 -12.78 5.14
C LEU A 72 1.82 -14.07 4.47
N TRP A 73 1.68 -14.06 3.17
CA TRP A 73 1.64 -15.28 2.39
C TRP A 73 2.38 -15.08 1.07
N LYS A 74 3.00 -16.13 0.61
CA LYS A 74 3.66 -16.11 -0.68
C LYS A 74 2.61 -16.09 -1.78
N ALA A 75 2.68 -15.07 -2.58
CA ALA A 75 1.88 -14.94 -3.78
C ALA A 75 2.42 -15.83 -4.90
N ASP A 76 3.75 -15.87 -5.02
CA ASP A 76 4.52 -16.71 -5.93
C ASP A 76 5.90 -16.99 -5.27
N LYS A 77 6.84 -17.64 -5.98
CA LYS A 77 8.21 -17.92 -5.47
C LYS A 77 8.93 -16.66 -4.98
N ILE A 78 8.60 -15.50 -5.51
CA ILE A 78 9.34 -14.24 -5.34
C ILE A 78 8.50 -13.15 -4.66
N ASP A 79 7.17 -13.16 -4.86
CA ASP A 79 6.27 -12.09 -4.43
C ASP A 79 5.52 -12.44 -3.14
N TRP A 80 5.24 -11.40 -2.37
CA TRP A 80 4.50 -11.49 -1.12
C TRP A 80 3.19 -10.73 -1.20
N ASP A 81 2.12 -11.34 -0.71
CA ASP A 81 0.91 -10.64 -0.36
C ASP A 81 0.90 -10.37 1.14
N ILE A 82 0.52 -9.16 1.50
CA ILE A 82 0.53 -8.68 2.88
C ILE A 82 -0.85 -8.15 3.24
N GLN A 83 -1.37 -8.58 4.39
CA GLN A 83 -2.53 -7.97 5.03
C GLN A 83 -2.07 -7.23 6.27
N ILE A 84 -2.36 -5.94 6.37
CA ILE A 84 -2.16 -5.18 7.59
C ILE A 84 -3.30 -5.50 8.55
N ILE A 85 -2.97 -6.16 9.67
CA ILE A 85 -3.96 -6.69 10.60
C ILE A 85 -4.71 -5.52 11.27
N GLY A 86 -6.05 -5.56 11.20
CA GLY A 86 -6.92 -4.55 11.80
C GLY A 86 -6.98 -3.21 11.06
N ASN A 87 -6.41 -3.12 9.83
CA ASN A 87 -6.39 -1.89 9.05
C ASN A 87 -7.40 -1.87 7.89
N ASP A 88 -8.56 -2.48 8.08
CA ASP A 88 -9.65 -2.36 7.13
C ASP A 88 -10.30 -0.96 7.26
N CYS A 89 -10.16 -0.16 6.21
CA CYS A 89 -10.68 1.21 6.10
C CYS A 89 -11.82 1.33 5.08
N THR A 90 -12.45 0.22 4.70
CA THR A 90 -13.57 0.21 3.74
C THR A 90 -14.81 0.87 4.33
N ASP A 91 -15.07 0.70 5.63
CA ASP A 91 -16.11 1.42 6.36
C ASP A 91 -15.58 2.77 6.88
N ILE A 92 -15.94 3.83 6.14
CA ILE A 92 -15.48 5.20 6.42
C ILE A 92 -16.00 5.72 7.76
N GLU A 93 -17.23 5.36 8.17
CA GLU A 93 -17.84 5.81 9.41
C GLU A 93 -17.12 5.23 10.64
N SER A 94 -16.84 3.94 10.62
CA SER A 94 -16.03 3.28 11.66
C SER A 94 -14.63 3.89 11.75
N VAL A 95 -14.00 4.17 10.61
CA VAL A 95 -12.65 4.76 10.54
C VAL A 95 -12.63 6.17 11.14
N LYS A 96 -13.66 6.98 10.89
CA LYS A 96 -13.77 8.33 11.47
C LYS A 96 -13.95 8.27 12.99
N LYS A 97 -14.77 7.35 13.51
CA LYS A 97 -15.03 7.18 14.97
C LYS A 97 -13.76 6.76 15.71
N VAL A 98 -13.02 5.80 15.20
CA VAL A 98 -11.79 5.27 15.83
C VAL A 98 -10.59 6.22 15.67
N GLY A 99 -10.61 7.04 14.64
CA GLY A 99 -9.49 7.89 14.23
C GLY A 99 -8.48 7.14 13.36
N TYR A 100 -7.76 7.90 12.57
CA TYR A 100 -6.76 7.36 11.64
C TYR A 100 -5.63 8.35 11.36
N LEU A 101 -4.50 7.82 10.92
CA LEU A 101 -3.43 8.57 10.31
C LEU A 101 -3.54 8.44 8.79
N SER A 102 -3.66 9.57 8.08
CA SER A 102 -3.51 9.56 6.63
C SER A 102 -2.04 9.46 6.29
N VAL A 103 -1.65 8.41 5.60
CA VAL A 103 -0.31 8.25 5.04
C VAL A 103 -0.29 8.98 3.70
N ALA A 104 -0.21 10.32 3.74
CA ALA A 104 -0.01 11.10 2.53
C ALA A 104 1.39 10.86 1.99
N ASP A 105 1.51 10.57 0.71
CA ASP A 105 2.76 10.17 0.06
C ASP A 105 3.92 11.19 0.31
N GLY A 106 3.58 12.49 0.45
CA GLY A 106 4.57 13.55 0.65
C GLY A 106 5.31 13.53 1.99
N LEU A 107 4.62 13.26 3.11
CA LEU A 107 5.27 13.29 4.43
C LEU A 107 6.22 12.12 4.65
N PHE A 108 5.72 10.89 4.43
CA PHE A 108 6.49 9.67 4.71
C PHE A 108 7.60 9.43 3.69
N ALA A 109 7.48 10.00 2.50
CA ALA A 109 8.53 10.04 1.49
C ALA A 109 9.54 11.17 1.72
N SER A 110 9.22 12.18 2.55
CA SER A 110 10.09 13.34 2.76
C SER A 110 11.41 12.97 3.43
N GLU A 111 12.48 13.61 3.02
CA GLU A 111 13.81 13.41 3.60
C GLU A 111 13.82 13.75 5.11
N LYS A 112 13.05 14.76 5.52
CA LYS A 112 12.90 15.16 6.92
C LYS A 112 12.34 14.02 7.78
N PHE A 113 11.32 13.31 7.29
CA PHE A 113 10.74 12.17 8.01
C PHE A 113 11.67 10.94 7.97
N ARG A 114 12.33 10.69 6.85
CA ARG A 114 13.27 9.56 6.71
C ARG A 114 14.43 9.64 7.68
N LYS A 115 14.97 10.83 7.95
CA LYS A 115 16.08 11.08 8.90
C LYS A 115 15.71 10.81 10.35
N LEU A 116 14.43 10.79 10.70
CA LEU A 116 13.98 10.53 12.06
C LEU A 116 14.32 9.11 12.51
N LYS A 117 14.65 8.96 13.79
CA LYS A 117 14.81 7.66 14.46
C LYS A 117 13.45 7.02 14.77
N ALA A 118 13.43 5.73 15.12
CA ALA A 118 12.19 4.99 15.36
C ALA A 118 11.23 5.70 16.33
N ASN A 119 11.69 6.04 17.53
CA ASN A 119 10.86 6.72 18.53
C ASN A 119 10.43 8.14 18.10
N GLU A 120 11.25 8.84 17.31
CA GLU A 120 10.90 10.13 16.74
C GLU A 120 9.78 9.97 15.69
N LYS A 121 9.86 8.94 14.85
CA LYS A 121 8.80 8.60 13.87
C LYS A 121 7.50 8.23 14.57
N VAL A 122 7.56 7.37 15.60
CA VAL A 122 6.39 6.98 16.40
C VAL A 122 5.75 8.21 17.04
N MET A 123 6.55 9.08 17.66
CA MET A 123 6.08 10.32 18.25
C MET A 123 5.46 11.27 17.21
N ALA A 124 6.10 11.41 16.03
CA ALA A 124 5.58 12.20 14.93
C ALA A 124 4.20 11.69 14.46
N MET A 125 4.05 10.38 14.27
CA MET A 125 2.77 9.77 13.88
C MET A 125 1.67 10.05 14.90
N ARG A 126 1.98 9.93 16.19
CA ARG A 126 1.02 10.23 17.26
C ARG A 126 0.62 11.71 17.27
N LEU A 127 1.57 12.61 17.13
CA LEU A 127 1.29 14.04 17.04
C LEU A 127 0.48 14.41 15.81
N LEU A 128 0.70 13.74 14.67
CA LEU A 128 -0.12 13.92 13.47
C LEU A 128 -1.58 13.53 13.71
N VAL A 129 -1.83 12.45 14.44
CA VAL A 129 -3.20 12.05 14.82
C VAL A 129 -3.83 13.11 15.72
N TYR A 130 -3.12 13.57 16.75
CA TYR A 130 -3.62 14.59 17.68
C TYR A 130 -3.93 15.93 17.00
N CYS A 131 -3.05 16.39 16.13
CA CYS A 131 -3.25 17.66 15.41
C CYS A 131 -4.36 17.60 14.36
N ARG A 132 -4.78 16.41 13.91
CA ARG A 132 -5.80 16.23 12.87
C ARG A 132 -7.19 15.95 13.41
N SER A 133 -7.33 15.57 14.68
CA SER A 133 -8.62 15.20 15.30
C SER A 133 -9.54 16.39 15.64
N GLY A 134 -9.59 17.41 14.76
CA GLY A 134 -10.55 18.52 14.83
C GLY A 134 -9.96 19.90 15.08
N GLN A 135 -8.77 20.02 15.65
CA GLN A 135 -8.07 21.27 15.84
C GLN A 135 -6.69 21.18 15.19
N ARG A 136 -6.31 22.20 14.40
CA ARG A 136 -4.96 22.28 13.78
C ARG A 136 -3.84 22.36 14.82
N THR A 137 -4.16 22.75 16.06
CA THR A 137 -3.23 22.91 17.16
C THR A 137 -3.62 21.98 18.31
N TYR A 138 -2.73 21.04 18.64
CA TYR A 138 -2.87 20.21 19.82
C TYR A 138 -2.40 20.98 21.05
N LYS A 139 -3.18 20.94 22.14
CA LYS A 139 -2.90 21.62 23.42
C LYS A 139 -2.98 20.62 24.55
N GLU A 140 -1.95 20.54 25.38
CA GLU A 140 -1.93 19.69 26.57
C GLU A 140 -0.98 20.27 27.64
N ALA A 141 -1.33 20.08 28.91
CA ALA A 141 -0.46 20.46 30.02
C ALA A 141 0.91 19.79 29.91
N LYS A 142 1.98 20.55 30.10
CA LYS A 142 3.37 20.09 29.88
C LYS A 142 3.71 18.82 30.65
N ALA A 143 3.29 18.71 31.92
CA ALA A 143 3.54 17.53 32.75
C ALA A 143 2.84 16.30 32.18
N SER A 144 1.52 16.40 31.93
CA SER A 144 0.68 15.33 31.37
C SER A 144 1.22 14.85 30.01
N PHE A 145 1.52 15.79 29.11
CA PHE A 145 2.08 15.47 27.80
C PHE A 145 3.40 14.68 27.90
N LEU A 146 4.32 15.16 28.73
CA LEU A 146 5.64 14.50 28.88
C LEU A 146 5.49 13.11 29.50
N ASP A 147 4.63 12.92 30.48
CA ASP A 147 4.36 11.61 31.09
C ASP A 147 3.69 10.65 30.09
N LYS A 148 2.74 11.13 29.30
CA LYS A 148 2.11 10.36 28.24
C LYS A 148 3.12 9.89 27.21
N MET A 149 3.99 10.77 26.72
CA MET A 149 5.04 10.44 25.75
C MET A 149 6.09 9.51 26.34
N LYS A 150 6.49 9.71 27.61
CA LYS A 150 7.41 8.83 28.33
C LYS A 150 6.86 7.40 28.42
N LYS A 151 5.60 7.23 28.81
CA LYS A 151 4.90 5.92 28.90
C LYS A 151 4.82 5.27 27.51
N MET A 152 4.35 6.01 26.52
CA MET A 152 4.19 5.54 25.16
C MET A 152 5.52 5.08 24.55
N LEU A 153 6.59 5.86 24.68
CA LEU A 153 7.89 5.56 24.08
C LEU A 153 8.79 4.69 24.96
N GLY A 154 8.43 4.43 26.23
CA GLY A 154 9.22 3.66 27.19
C GLY A 154 10.61 4.27 27.42
N CYS A 155 10.71 5.60 27.49
CA CYS A 155 11.99 6.30 27.61
C CYS A 155 11.93 7.43 28.66
N GLY A 156 13.08 7.94 29.07
CA GLY A 156 13.15 9.02 30.06
C GLY A 156 12.76 10.39 29.49
N LEU A 157 12.42 11.33 30.37
CA LEU A 157 12.04 12.72 30.03
C LEU A 157 13.08 13.45 29.16
N ARG A 158 14.36 13.18 29.39
CA ARG A 158 15.46 13.78 28.60
C ARG A 158 15.39 13.37 27.16
N ALA A 159 15.08 12.07 26.89
CA ALA A 159 14.93 11.55 25.56
C ALA A 159 13.68 12.14 24.86
N VAL A 160 12.52 12.21 25.57
CA VAL A 160 11.31 12.84 25.02
C VAL A 160 11.57 14.29 24.60
N LYS A 161 12.27 15.08 25.42
CA LYS A 161 12.64 16.46 25.07
C LYS A 161 13.55 16.52 23.83
N LYS A 162 14.52 15.59 23.72
CA LYS A 162 15.38 15.48 22.53
C LYS A 162 14.56 15.16 21.27
N TYR A 163 13.60 14.23 21.37
CA TYR A 163 12.72 13.89 20.25
C TYR A 163 11.83 15.07 19.84
N LEU A 164 11.28 15.83 20.80
CA LEU A 164 10.56 17.07 20.51
C LEU A 164 11.43 18.07 19.75
N THR A 165 12.72 18.17 20.08
CA THR A 165 13.63 19.04 19.36
C THR A 165 13.83 18.59 17.92
N ALA A 166 14.01 17.29 17.68
CA ALA A 166 14.11 16.73 16.32
C ALA A 166 12.82 16.97 15.51
N LEU A 167 11.67 16.91 16.18
CA LEU A 167 10.36 17.11 15.53
C LEU A 167 10.02 18.56 15.19
N LYS A 168 10.81 19.55 15.60
CA LYS A 168 10.65 20.96 15.19
C LYS A 168 10.76 21.17 13.68
N GLU A 169 11.37 20.25 12.97
CA GLU A 169 11.39 20.22 11.50
C GLU A 169 10.00 20.00 10.89
N LEU A 170 9.12 19.26 11.60
CA LEU A 170 7.79 18.87 11.15
C LEU A 170 6.66 19.65 11.84
N PHE A 171 6.92 20.16 13.03
CA PHE A 171 5.92 20.81 13.89
C PHE A 171 6.42 22.16 14.42
N TYR A 172 5.50 23.10 14.59
CA TYR A 172 5.69 24.23 15.47
C TYR A 172 5.39 23.76 16.89
N ILE A 173 6.37 23.80 17.77
CA ILE A 173 6.26 23.35 19.16
C ILE A 173 6.56 24.55 20.05
N GLY A 174 5.55 25.06 20.71
CA GLY A 174 5.62 26.17 21.66
C GLY A 174 5.15 25.75 23.05
N ILE A 175 5.46 26.58 24.05
CA ILE A 175 4.95 26.46 25.40
C ILE A 175 4.34 27.81 25.78
N LYS A 176 3.05 27.79 26.16
CA LYS A 176 2.34 28.94 26.68
C LYS A 176 1.51 28.49 27.90
N ASP A 177 1.53 29.24 28.99
CA ASP A 177 0.76 28.96 30.21
C ASP A 177 0.92 27.53 30.74
N LYS A 178 2.17 27.05 30.78
CA LYS A 178 2.53 25.65 31.16
C LYS A 178 1.93 24.56 30.27
N MET A 179 1.42 24.93 29.10
CA MET A 179 0.87 24.00 28.11
C MET A 179 1.78 23.91 26.86
N TYR A 180 1.93 22.71 26.31
CA TYR A 180 2.45 22.54 24.95
C TYR A 180 1.38 22.95 23.95
N LEU A 181 1.82 23.73 22.96
CA LEU A 181 1.06 24.08 21.75
C LEU A 181 1.82 23.47 20.57
N ILE A 182 1.22 22.47 19.94
CA ILE A 182 1.86 21.73 18.84
C ILE A 182 1.00 21.87 17.61
N THR A 183 1.57 22.41 16.54
CA THR A 183 0.88 22.61 15.25
C THR A 183 1.74 22.04 14.13
N ILE A 184 1.13 21.39 13.17
CA ILE A 184 1.83 20.86 11.98
C ILE A 184 2.31 22.05 11.14
N ARG A 185 3.58 22.03 10.69
CA ARG A 185 4.08 23.05 9.77
C ARG A 185 3.36 22.96 8.42
N ARG A 186 3.09 24.11 7.82
CA ARG A 186 2.58 24.19 6.44
C ARG A 186 3.57 23.51 5.50
N GLY A 187 3.06 22.79 4.49
CA GLY A 187 3.88 22.03 3.52
C GLY A 187 4.34 20.66 3.99
N VAL A 188 4.26 20.34 5.30
CA VAL A 188 4.64 19.01 5.82
C VAL A 188 3.46 18.03 5.80
N ALA A 189 2.28 18.54 6.08
CA ALA A 189 1.05 17.75 6.09
C ALA A 189 -0.07 18.47 5.34
N ASP A 190 0.28 19.39 4.46
CA ASP A 190 -0.68 19.78 3.48
C ASP A 190 -1.13 18.48 2.86
N ARG A 191 -2.39 18.13 3.18
CA ARG A 191 -3.11 17.27 2.27
C ARG A 191 -2.84 17.94 0.92
N VAL A 192 -1.96 17.37 0.14
CA VAL A 192 -2.22 17.35 -1.26
C VAL A 192 -3.55 16.60 -1.27
N TRP A 193 -4.66 17.35 -1.14
CA TRP A 193 -5.95 16.95 -1.68
C TRP A 193 -5.64 16.87 -3.15
N ARG A 194 -4.94 15.80 -3.46
CA ARG A 194 -4.60 15.47 -4.81
C ARG A 194 -5.95 15.13 -5.37
N ALA A 195 -6.50 16.07 -6.10
CA ALA A 195 -7.51 15.71 -7.06
C ALA A 195 -7.02 14.42 -7.71
N PRO A 196 -7.84 13.37 -7.81
CA PRO A 196 -7.43 12.14 -8.45
C PRO A 196 -6.73 12.56 -9.74
N THR A 197 -5.52 12.04 -9.97
CA THR A 197 -4.81 12.35 -11.21
C THR A 197 -5.70 11.96 -12.36
N ASP A 198 -5.54 12.63 -13.49
CA ASP A 198 -6.27 12.25 -14.72
C ASP A 198 -6.16 10.76 -14.98
N THR A 199 -4.99 10.16 -14.70
CA THR A 199 -4.77 8.70 -14.76
C THR A 199 -5.65 7.92 -13.75
N GLU A 200 -5.86 8.44 -12.55
CA GLU A 200 -6.72 7.77 -11.54
C GLU A 200 -8.20 7.89 -11.90
N LEU A 201 -8.60 9.02 -12.44
CA LEU A 201 -9.94 9.21 -12.98
C LEU A 201 -10.16 8.28 -14.17
N GLU A 202 -9.21 8.24 -15.11
CA GLU A 202 -9.26 7.37 -16.29
C GLU A 202 -9.37 5.89 -15.91
N LEU A 203 -8.51 5.41 -14.99
CA LEU A 203 -8.59 4.03 -14.51
C LEU A 203 -9.91 3.75 -13.80
N GLY A 204 -10.41 4.68 -12.99
CA GLY A 204 -11.72 4.58 -12.35
C GLY A 204 -12.87 4.48 -13.37
N HIS A 205 -12.84 5.28 -14.42
CA HIS A 205 -13.81 5.22 -15.51
C HIS A 205 -13.73 3.90 -16.29
N LYS A 206 -12.53 3.39 -16.56
CA LYS A 206 -12.33 2.08 -17.21
C LYS A 206 -12.93 0.94 -16.37
N VAL A 207 -12.71 0.93 -15.05
CA VAL A 207 -13.31 -0.05 -14.13
C VAL A 207 -14.84 0.06 -14.15
N HIS A 208 -15.38 1.28 -14.05
CA HIS A 208 -16.83 1.54 -14.10
C HIS A 208 -17.45 1.04 -15.41
N ALA A 209 -16.87 1.39 -16.56
CA ALA A 209 -17.33 0.94 -17.86
C ALA A 209 -17.30 -0.59 -18.00
N ALA A 210 -16.26 -1.23 -17.48
CA ALA A 210 -16.13 -2.69 -17.49
C ALA A 210 -17.18 -3.36 -16.59
N CYS A 211 -17.48 -2.80 -15.41
CA CYS A 211 -18.52 -3.28 -14.51
C CYS A 211 -19.91 -3.17 -15.16
N ASN A 212 -20.22 -2.04 -15.79
CA ASN A 212 -21.50 -1.81 -16.46
C ASN A 212 -21.71 -2.80 -17.63
N ARG A 213 -20.69 -3.03 -18.47
CA ARG A 213 -20.75 -4.01 -19.56
C ARG A 213 -21.02 -5.43 -19.06
N ASN A 214 -20.49 -5.80 -17.91
CA ASN A 214 -20.65 -7.12 -17.33
C ASN A 214 -21.81 -7.24 -16.33
N LYS A 215 -22.61 -6.18 -16.14
CA LYS A 215 -23.73 -6.11 -15.17
C LYS A 215 -23.28 -6.41 -13.73
N ILE A 216 -22.12 -5.89 -13.35
CA ILE A 216 -21.51 -6.03 -12.01
C ILE A 216 -21.74 -4.73 -11.22
N ASN A 217 -22.33 -4.84 -10.03
CA ASN A 217 -22.47 -3.72 -9.12
C ASN A 217 -21.13 -3.39 -8.47
N GLU A 218 -20.77 -2.12 -8.40
CA GLU A 218 -19.53 -1.66 -7.79
C GLU A 218 -19.80 -0.66 -6.67
N SER A 219 -18.94 -0.66 -5.66
CA SER A 219 -18.82 0.44 -4.68
C SER A 219 -17.61 1.31 -5.03
N ASP A 220 -17.61 2.58 -4.59
CA ASP A 220 -16.47 3.47 -4.81
C ASP A 220 -15.17 2.94 -4.21
N ALA A 221 -15.25 2.21 -3.10
CA ALA A 221 -14.11 1.55 -2.51
C ALA A 221 -13.58 0.42 -3.41
N ALA A 222 -14.46 -0.48 -3.86
CA ALA A 222 -14.08 -1.61 -4.73
C ALA A 222 -13.53 -1.12 -6.08
N LYS A 223 -14.11 -0.05 -6.65
CA LYS A 223 -13.62 0.58 -7.87
C LYS A 223 -12.19 1.11 -7.71
N ARG A 224 -11.92 1.85 -6.62
CA ARG A 224 -10.57 2.37 -6.33
C ARG A 224 -9.56 1.26 -6.10
N ASP A 225 -9.92 0.25 -5.30
CA ASP A 225 -9.06 -0.89 -5.02
C ASP A 225 -8.70 -1.66 -6.31
N THR A 226 -9.69 -1.86 -7.19
CA THR A 226 -9.46 -2.51 -8.49
C THR A 226 -8.56 -1.65 -9.40
N ALA A 227 -8.77 -0.34 -9.45
CA ALA A 227 -7.90 0.58 -10.21
C ALA A 227 -6.46 0.59 -9.67
N GLU A 228 -6.29 0.45 -8.36
CA GLU A 228 -4.95 0.39 -7.73
C GLU A 228 -4.19 -0.87 -8.12
N LEU A 229 -4.86 -2.00 -8.37
CA LEU A 229 -4.21 -3.22 -8.87
C LEU A 229 -3.49 -2.99 -10.20
N ALA A 230 -4.09 -2.21 -11.11
CA ALA A 230 -3.43 -1.91 -12.39
C ALA A 230 -2.14 -1.10 -12.22
N LYS A 231 -2.05 -0.27 -11.18
CA LYS A 231 -0.82 0.45 -10.86
C LYS A 231 0.23 -0.47 -10.23
N GLN A 232 -0.20 -1.37 -9.33
CA GLN A 232 0.70 -2.32 -8.66
C GLN A 232 1.38 -3.26 -9.67
N TYR A 233 0.62 -3.74 -10.65
CA TYR A 233 1.10 -4.68 -11.66
C TYR A 233 1.42 -4.02 -13.00
N ARG A 234 1.69 -2.70 -13.01
CA ARG A 234 1.89 -1.92 -14.24
C ARG A 234 2.93 -2.51 -15.19
N GLN A 235 4.04 -3.01 -14.63
CA GLN A 235 5.13 -3.57 -15.44
C GLN A 235 4.72 -4.90 -16.07
N ASP A 236 4.16 -5.82 -15.28
CA ASP A 236 3.69 -7.11 -15.76
C ASP A 236 2.60 -6.94 -16.81
N ILE A 237 1.63 -6.07 -16.54
CA ILE A 237 0.56 -5.74 -17.48
C ILE A 237 1.13 -5.21 -18.80
N ALA A 238 2.05 -4.25 -18.75
CA ALA A 238 2.65 -3.68 -19.93
C ALA A 238 3.46 -4.73 -20.73
N GLU A 239 4.15 -5.64 -20.06
CA GLU A 239 4.86 -6.74 -20.70
C GLU A 239 3.91 -7.72 -21.40
N MET A 240 2.82 -8.10 -20.71
CA MET A 240 1.80 -8.98 -21.25
C MET A 240 1.03 -8.36 -22.42
N GLN A 241 0.76 -7.04 -22.37
CA GLN A 241 0.15 -6.31 -23.48
C GLN A 241 1.06 -6.24 -24.69
N LYS A 242 2.36 -5.96 -24.49
CA LYS A 242 3.37 -5.99 -25.57
C LYS A 242 3.48 -7.38 -26.22
N ALA A 243 3.31 -8.42 -25.43
CA ALA A 243 3.31 -9.80 -25.89
C ALA A 243 1.98 -10.22 -26.53
N GLY A 244 0.96 -9.36 -26.58
CA GLY A 244 -0.36 -9.67 -27.14
C GLY A 244 -1.21 -10.62 -26.27
N VAL A 245 -0.80 -10.87 -25.02
CA VAL A 245 -1.49 -11.79 -24.09
C VAL A 245 -2.64 -11.10 -23.36
N LEU A 246 -2.48 -9.83 -23.02
CA LEU A 246 -3.55 -9.01 -22.45
C LEU A 246 -4.01 -7.93 -23.43
N PRO A 247 -5.33 -7.68 -23.55
CA PRO A 247 -5.85 -6.59 -24.34
C PRO A 247 -5.55 -5.23 -23.68
N GLU A 248 -5.68 -4.15 -24.45
CA GLU A 248 -5.58 -2.78 -23.93
C GLU A 248 -6.61 -2.51 -22.82
N ASP A 249 -7.85 -3.00 -22.98
CA ASP A 249 -8.89 -2.94 -21.95
C ASP A 249 -8.74 -4.09 -20.95
N ILE A 250 -7.73 -3.98 -20.10
CA ILE A 250 -7.45 -4.97 -19.06
C ILE A 250 -8.63 -5.19 -18.10
N PHE A 251 -9.35 -4.13 -17.73
CA PHE A 251 -10.47 -4.26 -16.78
C PHE A 251 -11.66 -4.98 -17.41
N GLY A 252 -11.96 -4.69 -18.67
CA GLY A 252 -12.98 -5.43 -19.40
C GLY A 252 -12.66 -6.92 -19.46
N TYR A 253 -11.41 -7.26 -19.72
CA TYR A 253 -10.93 -8.64 -19.76
C TYR A 253 -11.01 -9.32 -18.38
N LEU A 254 -10.43 -8.71 -17.34
CA LEU A 254 -10.38 -9.32 -15.99
C LEU A 254 -11.76 -9.46 -15.37
N ILE A 255 -12.61 -8.45 -15.48
CA ILE A 255 -13.97 -8.47 -14.93
C ILE A 255 -14.84 -9.45 -15.73
N GLY A 256 -14.70 -9.48 -17.06
CA GLY A 256 -15.38 -10.46 -17.91
C GLY A 256 -15.01 -11.89 -17.54
N LYS A 257 -13.71 -12.17 -17.39
CA LYS A 257 -13.19 -13.50 -16.98
C LYS A 257 -13.59 -13.88 -15.56
N ALA A 258 -13.73 -12.90 -14.67
CA ALA A 258 -14.13 -13.10 -13.27
C ALA A 258 -15.66 -13.15 -13.07
N ARG A 259 -16.46 -12.88 -14.09
CA ARG A 259 -17.92 -12.60 -14.01
C ARG A 259 -18.67 -13.62 -13.18
N ASP A 260 -18.48 -14.89 -13.45
CA ASP A 260 -19.24 -15.98 -12.80
C ASP A 260 -18.86 -16.10 -11.30
N GLY A 261 -17.61 -15.79 -10.93
CA GLY A 261 -17.14 -15.82 -9.56
C GLY A 261 -17.44 -14.53 -8.77
N LEU A 262 -17.88 -13.46 -9.43
CA LEU A 262 -18.17 -12.18 -8.79
C LEU A 262 -19.59 -12.09 -8.20
N ALA A 263 -20.49 -13.02 -8.56
CA ALA A 263 -21.87 -13.04 -8.07
C ALA A 263 -22.59 -11.67 -8.17
N GLY A 264 -22.35 -10.95 -9.27
CA GLY A 264 -22.96 -9.65 -9.55
C GLY A 264 -22.39 -8.46 -8.77
N LYS A 265 -21.37 -8.65 -7.94
CA LYS A 265 -20.75 -7.56 -7.15
C LYS A 265 -19.23 -7.55 -7.32
N LEU A 266 -18.66 -6.37 -7.60
CA LEU A 266 -17.22 -6.21 -7.76
C LEU A 266 -16.47 -6.57 -6.47
N ASN A 267 -15.55 -7.53 -6.58
CA ASN A 267 -14.67 -7.96 -5.50
C ASN A 267 -13.21 -7.81 -5.93
N PRO A 268 -12.49 -6.79 -5.44
CA PRO A 268 -11.11 -6.53 -5.83
C PRO A 268 -10.16 -7.70 -5.54
N LYS A 269 -10.38 -8.45 -4.44
CA LYS A 269 -9.58 -9.64 -4.10
C LYS A 269 -9.71 -10.74 -5.15
N TYR A 270 -10.92 -10.91 -5.68
CA TYR A 270 -11.14 -11.91 -6.73
C TYR A 270 -10.52 -11.48 -8.06
N ILE A 271 -10.69 -10.20 -8.44
CA ILE A 271 -10.01 -9.63 -9.63
C ILE A 271 -8.50 -9.78 -9.51
N HIS A 272 -7.94 -9.49 -8.35
CA HIS A 272 -6.54 -9.68 -8.07
C HIS A 272 -6.08 -11.14 -8.27
N LYS A 273 -6.86 -12.11 -7.75
CA LYS A 273 -6.57 -13.54 -7.96
C LYS A 273 -6.53 -13.89 -9.45
N VAL A 274 -7.50 -13.39 -10.23
CA VAL A 274 -7.54 -13.62 -11.69
C VAL A 274 -6.31 -13.00 -12.36
N LEU A 275 -5.97 -11.74 -12.07
CA LEU A 275 -4.80 -11.07 -12.63
C LEU A 275 -3.50 -11.83 -12.32
N ARG A 276 -3.32 -12.28 -11.09
CA ARG A 276 -2.13 -13.04 -10.69
C ARG A 276 -2.02 -14.37 -11.41
N ASN A 277 -3.13 -15.07 -11.62
CA ASN A 277 -3.12 -16.30 -12.39
C ASN A 277 -2.69 -16.04 -13.83
N GLU A 278 -3.16 -14.94 -14.46
CA GLU A 278 -2.71 -14.55 -15.79
C GLU A 278 -1.19 -14.27 -15.83
N ILE A 279 -0.69 -13.50 -14.88
CA ILE A 279 0.75 -13.22 -14.77
C ILE A 279 1.55 -14.51 -14.57
N ALA A 280 1.11 -15.39 -13.69
CA ALA A 280 1.79 -16.66 -13.43
C ALA A 280 1.82 -17.58 -14.68
N ASN A 281 0.72 -17.63 -15.42
CA ASN A 281 0.63 -18.39 -16.68
C ASN A 281 1.57 -17.81 -17.74
N PHE A 282 1.58 -16.50 -17.89
CA PHE A 282 2.49 -15.81 -18.81
C PHE A 282 3.97 -16.07 -18.46
N GLN A 283 4.34 -15.97 -17.20
CA GLN A 283 5.71 -16.23 -16.75
C GLN A 283 6.12 -17.70 -16.96
N ARG A 284 5.21 -18.66 -16.77
CA ARG A 284 5.47 -20.07 -17.09
C ARG A 284 5.68 -20.27 -18.58
N ALA A 285 4.80 -19.72 -19.43
CA ALA A 285 4.94 -19.80 -20.87
C ALA A 285 6.28 -19.19 -21.36
N LYS A 286 6.66 -18.04 -20.81
CA LYS A 286 7.96 -17.40 -21.10
C LYS A 286 9.14 -18.28 -20.72
N LYS A 287 9.11 -18.94 -19.55
CA LYS A 287 10.16 -19.87 -19.13
C LYS A 287 10.25 -21.09 -20.04
N MET A 288 9.12 -21.67 -20.44
CA MET A 288 9.07 -22.80 -21.35
C MET A 288 9.61 -22.44 -22.74
N ALA A 289 9.26 -21.25 -23.28
CA ALA A 289 9.77 -20.75 -24.55
C ALA A 289 11.31 -20.58 -24.52
N VAL A 290 11.87 -20.07 -23.43
CA VAL A 290 13.32 -19.94 -23.25
C VAL A 290 13.98 -21.33 -23.14
N ALA A 291 13.38 -22.27 -22.41
CA ALA A 291 13.94 -23.63 -22.23
C ALA A 291 13.92 -24.47 -23.52
N SER A 292 12.92 -24.23 -24.40
CA SER A 292 12.80 -24.95 -25.69
C SER A 292 13.68 -24.39 -26.80
N GLY A 293 14.46 -23.32 -26.52
CA GLY A 293 15.33 -22.69 -27.54
C GLY A 293 14.57 -22.04 -28.69
N THR A 294 13.26 -21.91 -28.58
CA THR A 294 12.41 -21.34 -29.63
C THR A 294 12.54 -19.82 -29.59
N GLN A 295 13.14 -19.22 -30.62
CA GLN A 295 13.16 -17.76 -30.87
C GLN A 295 11.73 -17.17 -31.08
N ALA A 296 10.69 -17.94 -30.81
CA ALA A 296 9.29 -17.60 -31.04
C ALA A 296 8.83 -16.34 -30.27
N PHE A 297 9.52 -15.97 -29.18
CA PHE A 297 9.14 -14.79 -28.40
C PHE A 297 9.60 -13.46 -28.99
N GLN A 298 10.63 -13.46 -29.85
CA GLN A 298 11.09 -12.22 -30.51
C GLN A 298 10.26 -11.88 -31.77
N ASN A 299 9.57 -12.85 -32.34
CA ASN A 299 8.73 -12.65 -33.54
C ASN A 299 7.26 -12.34 -33.22
N PHE A 300 6.86 -12.30 -31.94
CA PHE A 300 5.48 -12.01 -31.51
C PHE A 300 5.10 -10.53 -31.66
N THR A 301 6.05 -9.66 -31.92
CA THR A 301 5.82 -8.21 -32.10
C THR A 301 5.33 -7.84 -33.52
N GLY A 302 5.07 -8.78 -34.40
CA GLY A 302 4.87 -8.51 -35.81
C GLY A 302 3.56 -8.96 -36.47
N ARG A 303 2.78 -9.89 -35.91
CA ARG A 303 1.49 -10.28 -36.53
C ARG A 303 0.52 -10.87 -35.51
N THR A 304 -0.60 -10.18 -35.33
CA THR A 304 -1.83 -10.69 -34.71
C THR A 304 -2.32 -11.95 -35.41
N ASN A 305 -2.01 -13.12 -34.88
CA ASN A 305 -2.64 -14.36 -35.29
C ASN A 305 -3.26 -15.03 -34.06
N ASN A 306 -4.54 -14.69 -33.79
CA ASN A 306 -5.38 -15.24 -32.73
C ASN A 306 -5.42 -16.78 -32.73
N ASN A 307 -5.17 -17.42 -33.87
CA ASN A 307 -5.24 -18.88 -34.06
C ASN A 307 -4.12 -19.66 -33.34
N TYR A 308 -2.96 -19.06 -33.03
CA TYR A 308 -1.87 -19.80 -32.38
C TYR A 308 -2.09 -19.87 -30.85
N MET A 309 -2.54 -18.79 -30.24
CA MET A 309 -2.87 -18.77 -28.80
C MET A 309 -4.08 -19.62 -28.47
N GLU A 310 -5.10 -19.64 -29.34
CA GLU A 310 -6.23 -20.58 -29.18
C GLU A 310 -5.81 -22.05 -29.28
N LYS A 311 -4.86 -22.38 -30.16
CA LYS A 311 -4.29 -23.74 -30.23
C LYS A 311 -3.45 -24.10 -29.01
N VAL A 312 -2.64 -23.18 -28.48
CA VAL A 312 -1.87 -23.40 -27.25
C VAL A 312 -2.79 -23.51 -26.05
N LEU A 313 -3.83 -22.68 -25.94
CA LEU A 313 -4.81 -22.74 -24.86
C LEU A 313 -5.71 -23.98 -24.97
N ALA A 314 -6.08 -24.39 -26.19
CA ALA A 314 -6.83 -25.64 -26.43
C ALA A 314 -6.04 -26.89 -26.06
N GLN A 315 -4.73 -26.92 -26.32
CA GLN A 315 -3.87 -28.02 -25.87
C GLN A 315 -3.72 -28.07 -24.33
N TRP A 316 -3.87 -26.95 -23.64
CA TRP A 316 -3.75 -26.86 -22.18
C TRP A 316 -5.05 -27.15 -21.43
N SER A 317 -6.19 -27.07 -22.10
CA SER A 317 -7.50 -27.48 -21.52
C SER A 317 -7.72 -28.99 -21.56
N MET A 318 -6.87 -29.73 -22.27
CA MET A 318 -6.95 -31.21 -22.39
C MET A 318 -5.93 -31.97 -21.52
N MET A 319 -5.13 -31.26 -20.72
CA MET A 319 -4.26 -31.82 -19.67
C MET A 319 -4.76 -31.40 -18.27
#